data_08a4877fb27146a73c6b9906e6d5e4ff
#
_entry.id   08a4877fb27146a73c6b9906e6d5e4ff
#
_cell.length_a   1.000
_cell.length_b   1.000
_cell.length_c   1.000
_cell.angle_alpha   90.00
_cell.angle_beta   90.00
_cell.angle_gamma   90.00
#
_symmetry.space_group_name_H-M   'P 1'
#
loop_
_entity.id
_entity.type
_entity.pdbx_description
1 polymer ?
#
loop_
_entity_poly.entity_id
_entity_poly.type
_entity_poly.pdbx_seq_one_letter_code
_entity_poly.pdbx_strand_id
1 'polypeptide(L)'
;MPEDIGASTEQFSIAVSIFYATYVTFETLWAVLLKKLTPRYVITGLCVVWSLVTIFSGFIKSIGGLYATRLLLGVCEAGLFPSLNLYLTMVYKRQEQAKRVSYLFVSTALAGAFGGILAYAILLMDGVDGLAGWRYVQTVSCGT
;
A
#
# COMPACT_ATOMS: atom_id res chain seq x y z
N MET A 1 6.31 4.45 16.29
CA MET A 1 6.64 3.32 15.40
C MET A 1 8.14 2.96 15.42
N PRO A 2 9.10 3.83 15.12
CA PRO A 2 10.52 3.44 15.13
C PRO A 2 11.01 3.04 16.53
N GLU A 3 10.56 3.72 17.56
CA GLU A 3 10.98 3.47 18.95
C GLU A 3 10.52 2.11 19.49
N ASP A 4 9.33 1.66 19.12
CA ASP A 4 8.77 0.38 19.59
C ASP A 4 9.47 -0.86 19.00
N ILE A 5 10.15 -0.68 17.87
CA ILE A 5 10.86 -1.76 17.16
C ILE A 5 12.38 -1.63 17.42
N GLY A 6 12.83 -0.58 18.12
CA GLY A 6 14.24 -0.27 18.33
C GLY A 6 14.95 0.20 17.05
N ALA A 7 14.18 0.67 16.05
CA ALA A 7 14.72 1.17 14.80
C ALA A 7 15.05 2.66 14.92
N SER A 8 16.24 3.06 14.48
CA SER A 8 16.60 4.47 14.37
C SER A 8 15.82 5.15 13.25
N THR A 9 15.70 6.48 13.30
CA THR A 9 15.06 7.29 12.25
C THR A 9 15.70 7.05 10.88
N GLU A 10 17.00 6.82 10.83
CA GLU A 10 17.73 6.47 9.61
C GLU A 10 17.28 5.12 9.04
N GLN A 11 17.15 4.10 9.88
CA GLN A 11 16.69 2.77 9.45
C GLN A 11 15.26 2.81 8.93
N PHE A 12 14.40 3.63 9.52
CA PHE A 12 13.05 3.85 9.00
C PHE A 12 13.09 4.55 7.63
N SER A 13 13.93 5.56 7.45
CA SER A 13 14.12 6.25 6.16
C SER A 13 14.66 5.30 5.08
N ILE A 14 15.56 4.40 5.44
CA ILE A 14 16.05 3.34 4.54
C ILE A 14 14.91 2.39 4.13
N ALA A 15 14.06 1.98 5.07
CA ALA A 15 12.91 1.13 4.77
C ALA A 15 11.93 1.79 3.77
N VAL A 16 11.68 3.08 3.92
CA VAL A 16 10.87 3.87 2.99
C VAL A 16 11.54 3.99 1.62
N SER A 17 12.85 4.20 1.59
CA SER A 17 13.63 4.28 0.34
C SER A 17 13.63 2.94 -0.42
N ILE A 18 13.75 1.83 0.29
CA ILE A 18 13.63 0.48 -0.29
C ILE A 18 12.25 0.27 -0.91
N PHE A 19 11.19 0.70 -0.22
CA PHE A 19 9.83 0.64 -0.75
C PHE A 19 9.72 1.36 -2.09
N TYR A 20 10.15 2.62 -2.19
CA TYR A 20 10.08 3.39 -3.42
C TYR A 20 10.95 2.82 -4.54
N ALA A 21 12.17 2.39 -4.23
CA ALA A 21 13.06 1.77 -5.21
C ALA A 21 12.44 0.48 -5.79
N THR A 22 11.87 -0.35 -4.93
CA THR A 22 11.17 -1.57 -5.33
C THR A 22 9.93 -1.24 -6.17
N TYR A 23 9.14 -0.25 -5.74
CA TYR A 23 7.97 0.21 -6.46
C TYR A 23 8.30 0.58 -7.91
N VAL A 24 9.23 1.49 -8.12
CA VAL A 24 9.62 1.97 -9.47
C VAL A 24 10.18 0.84 -10.34
N THR A 25 11.02 -0.03 -9.77
CA THR A 25 11.63 -1.13 -10.51
C THR A 25 10.59 -2.16 -10.96
N PHE A 26 9.70 -2.55 -10.06
CA PHE A 26 8.68 -3.56 -10.35
C PHE A 26 7.50 -3.02 -11.15
N GLU A 27 7.22 -1.71 -11.13
CA GLU A 27 6.20 -1.09 -11.96
C GLU A 27 6.40 -1.40 -13.44
N THR A 28 7.65 -1.25 -13.92
CA THR A 28 8.01 -1.56 -15.31
C THR A 28 7.84 -3.05 -15.62
N LEU A 29 8.25 -3.94 -14.71
CA LEU A 29 8.10 -5.38 -14.87
C LEU A 29 6.63 -5.78 -14.92
N TRP A 30 5.80 -5.24 -14.04
CA TRP A 30 4.36 -5.49 -14.03
C TRP A 30 3.67 -4.99 -15.31
N ALA A 31 4.07 -3.83 -15.84
CA ALA A 31 3.53 -3.31 -17.09
C ALA A 31 3.77 -4.26 -18.28
N VAL A 32 4.92 -4.92 -18.31
CA VAL A 32 5.24 -5.94 -19.33
C VAL A 32 4.47 -7.23 -19.08
N LEU A 33 4.39 -7.68 -17.85
CA LEU A 33 3.72 -8.92 -17.45
C LEU A 33 2.21 -8.87 -17.71
N LEU A 34 1.60 -7.71 -17.47
CA LEU A 34 0.17 -7.47 -17.70
C LEU A 34 -0.27 -7.58 -19.16
N LYS A 35 0.67 -7.42 -20.10
CA LYS A 35 0.38 -7.67 -21.53
C LYS A 35 0.10 -9.15 -21.83
N LYS A 36 0.59 -10.04 -20.97
CA LYS A 36 0.42 -11.50 -21.13
C LYS A 36 -0.66 -12.08 -20.21
N LEU A 37 -0.92 -11.43 -19.08
CA LEU A 37 -1.88 -11.89 -18.08
C LEU A 37 -3.18 -11.07 -18.18
N THR A 38 -4.32 -11.73 -17.93
CA THR A 38 -5.61 -11.04 -17.88
C THR A 38 -5.66 -10.13 -16.64
N PRO A 39 -5.89 -8.81 -16.78
CA PRO A 39 -5.84 -7.85 -15.67
C PRO A 39 -6.74 -8.21 -14.50
N ARG A 40 -7.89 -8.82 -14.76
CA ARG A 40 -8.87 -9.21 -13.74
C ARG A 40 -8.28 -10.13 -12.68
N TYR A 41 -7.59 -11.18 -13.09
CA TYR A 41 -6.98 -12.14 -12.16
C TYR A 41 -5.79 -11.55 -11.42
N VAL A 42 -5.02 -10.71 -12.12
CA VAL A 42 -3.86 -10.03 -11.52
C VAL A 42 -4.29 -9.07 -10.43
N ILE A 43 -5.31 -8.23 -10.68
CA ILE A 43 -5.84 -7.29 -9.69
C ILE A 43 -6.34 -8.04 -8.45
N THR A 44 -7.14 -9.07 -8.64
CA THR A 44 -7.66 -9.86 -7.50
C THR A 44 -6.54 -10.51 -6.69
N GLY A 45 -5.57 -11.13 -7.37
CA GLY A 45 -4.42 -11.75 -6.71
C GLY A 45 -3.56 -10.74 -5.94
N LEU A 46 -3.28 -9.59 -6.55
CA LEU A 46 -2.52 -8.52 -5.90
C LEU A 46 -3.23 -7.94 -4.69
N CYS A 47 -4.55 -7.73 -4.76
CA CYS A 47 -5.35 -7.26 -3.61
C CYS A 47 -5.29 -8.24 -2.44
N VAL A 48 -5.40 -9.54 -2.70
CA VAL A 48 -5.32 -10.57 -1.64
C VAL A 48 -3.93 -10.58 -1.00
N VAL A 49 -2.87 -10.60 -1.82
CA VAL A 49 -1.49 -10.59 -1.30
C VAL A 49 -1.21 -9.30 -0.54
N TRP A 50 -1.64 -8.15 -1.06
CA TRP A 50 -1.49 -6.86 -0.40
C TRP A 50 -2.16 -6.83 0.97
N SER A 51 -3.39 -7.32 1.07
CA SER A 51 -4.13 -7.42 2.33
C SER A 51 -3.41 -8.31 3.34
N LEU A 52 -2.91 -9.47 2.90
CA LEU A 52 -2.16 -10.38 3.77
C LEU A 52 -0.86 -9.73 4.28
N VAL A 53 -0.09 -9.09 3.40
CA VAL A 53 1.15 -8.41 3.79
C VAL A 53 0.87 -7.28 4.78
N THR A 54 -0.22 -6.53 4.60
CA THR A 54 -0.58 -5.43 5.50
C THR A 54 -1.00 -5.96 6.88
N ILE A 55 -1.76 -7.06 6.95
CA ILE A 55 -2.10 -7.71 8.22
C ILE A 55 -0.82 -8.17 8.93
N PHE A 56 0.07 -8.88 8.24
CA PHE A 56 1.34 -9.32 8.82
C PHE A 56 2.21 -8.16 9.29
N SER A 57 2.16 -7.01 8.61
CA SER A 57 2.93 -5.82 9.01
C SER A 57 2.52 -5.27 10.38
N GLY A 58 1.28 -5.49 10.82
CA GLY A 58 0.81 -5.15 12.16
C GLY A 58 1.44 -5.97 13.30
N PHE A 59 1.96 -7.16 12.99
CA PHE A 59 2.56 -8.08 13.96
C PHE A 59 4.10 -8.04 14.01
N ILE A 60 4.72 -7.15 13.24
CA ILE A 60 6.18 -7.05 13.17
C ILE A 60 6.76 -6.62 14.52
N LYS A 61 7.76 -7.38 14.98
CA LYS A 61 8.54 -7.11 16.18
C LYS A 61 10.04 -6.93 15.91
N SER A 62 10.46 -6.98 14.63
CA SER A 62 11.87 -6.90 14.26
C SER A 62 12.11 -5.98 13.08
N ILE A 63 13.31 -5.40 13.00
CA ILE A 63 13.73 -4.51 11.89
C ILE A 63 13.76 -5.27 10.56
N GLY A 64 14.22 -6.53 10.58
CA GLY A 64 14.23 -7.37 9.37
C GLY A 64 12.83 -7.64 8.83
N GLY A 65 11.84 -7.85 9.70
CA GLY A 65 10.43 -7.97 9.32
C GLY A 65 9.89 -6.67 8.68
N LEU A 66 10.30 -5.51 9.19
CA LEU A 66 9.93 -4.22 8.62
C LEU A 66 10.44 -4.07 7.18
N TYR A 67 11.69 -4.39 6.91
CA TYR A 67 12.25 -4.32 5.56
C TYR A 67 11.57 -5.30 4.60
N ALA A 68 11.34 -6.54 5.03
CA ALA A 68 10.69 -7.56 4.22
C ALA A 68 9.25 -7.16 3.83
N THR A 69 8.47 -6.67 4.77
CA THR A 69 7.08 -6.23 4.49
C THR A 69 7.04 -4.98 3.62
N ARG A 70 7.95 -4.03 3.78
CA ARG A 70 8.06 -2.86 2.91
C ARG A 70 8.42 -3.25 1.48
N LEU A 71 9.31 -4.21 1.31
CA LEU A 71 9.68 -4.72 -0.01
C LEU A 71 8.49 -5.42 -0.69
N LEU A 72 7.81 -6.31 0.02
CA LEU A 72 6.64 -7.02 -0.50
C LEU A 72 5.48 -6.06 -0.83
N LEU A 73 5.22 -5.08 0.03
CA LEU A 73 4.24 -4.02 -0.23
C LEU A 73 4.58 -3.25 -1.50
N GLY A 74 5.83 -2.82 -1.67
CA GLY A 74 6.29 -2.13 -2.87
C GLY A 74 6.06 -2.93 -4.15
N VAL A 75 6.34 -4.23 -4.13
CA VAL A 75 6.09 -5.14 -5.28
C VAL A 75 4.60 -5.25 -5.60
N CYS A 76 3.75 -5.43 -4.60
CA CYS A 76 2.30 -5.58 -4.79
C CYS A 76 1.67 -4.27 -5.28
N GLU A 77 2.04 -3.15 -4.69
CA GLU A 77 1.48 -1.84 -5.02
C GLU A 77 1.92 -1.37 -6.42
N ALA A 78 3.16 -1.67 -6.81
CA ALA A 78 3.67 -1.40 -8.15
C ALA A 78 2.86 -2.08 -9.26
N GLY A 79 2.26 -3.23 -8.98
CA GLY A 79 1.42 -3.95 -9.94
C GLY A 79 -0.02 -3.45 -10.01
N LEU A 80 -0.55 -2.88 -8.92
CA LEU A 80 -1.95 -2.46 -8.84
C LEU A 80 -2.28 -1.29 -9.77
N PHE A 81 -1.49 -0.23 -9.73
CA PHE A 81 -1.76 0.98 -10.50
C PHE A 81 -1.75 0.76 -12.01
N PRO A 82 -0.72 0.14 -12.62
CA PRO A 82 -0.74 -0.16 -14.05
C PRO A 82 -1.83 -1.18 -14.43
N SER A 83 -2.17 -2.13 -13.53
CA SER A 83 -3.26 -3.08 -13.77
C SER A 83 -4.62 -2.40 -13.86
N LEU A 84 -4.90 -1.45 -12.97
CA LEU A 84 -6.13 -0.66 -12.98
C LEU A 84 -6.24 0.21 -14.22
N ASN A 85 -5.15 0.89 -14.59
CA ASN A 85 -5.11 1.70 -15.81
C ASN A 85 -5.35 0.84 -17.06
N LEU A 86 -4.70 -0.30 -17.17
CA LEU A 86 -4.89 -1.21 -18.29
C LEU A 86 -6.32 -1.76 -18.34
N TYR A 87 -6.90 -2.12 -17.20
CA TYR A 87 -8.29 -2.55 -17.12
C TYR A 87 -9.26 -1.47 -17.59
N LEU A 88 -9.05 -0.22 -17.18
CA LEU A 88 -9.85 0.92 -17.63
C LEU A 88 -9.73 1.14 -19.14
N THR A 89 -8.56 0.96 -19.74
CA THR A 89 -8.38 1.09 -21.19
C THR A 89 -9.10 0.00 -21.98
N MET A 90 -9.25 -1.18 -21.40
CA MET A 90 -9.95 -2.31 -22.05
C MET A 90 -11.48 -2.19 -21.97
N VAL A 91 -12.01 -1.62 -20.89
CA VAL A 91 -13.45 -1.57 -20.61
C VAL A 91 -14.09 -0.29 -21.14
N TYR A 92 -13.36 0.82 -21.20
CA TYR A 92 -13.91 2.15 -21.50
C TYR A 92 -13.31 2.80 -22.75
N LYS A 93 -14.13 3.59 -23.46
CA LYS A 93 -13.68 4.41 -24.59
C LYS A 93 -12.74 5.53 -24.12
N ARG A 94 -11.80 5.93 -24.97
CA ARG A 94 -10.76 6.95 -24.68
C ARG A 94 -11.30 8.24 -24.04
N GLN A 95 -12.48 8.69 -24.42
CA GLN A 95 -13.07 9.94 -23.93
C GLN A 95 -13.56 9.84 -22.47
N GLU A 96 -13.95 8.65 -22.02
CA GLU A 96 -14.42 8.41 -20.66
C GLU A 96 -13.29 8.00 -19.72
N GLN A 97 -12.21 7.46 -20.28
CA GLN A 97 -11.04 6.99 -19.52
C GLN A 97 -10.41 8.13 -18.70
N ALA A 98 -10.21 9.31 -19.30
CA ALA A 98 -9.61 10.44 -18.62
C ALA A 98 -10.40 10.88 -17.39
N LYS A 99 -11.73 10.93 -17.49
CA LYS A 99 -12.62 11.26 -16.37
C LYS A 99 -12.53 10.25 -15.24
N ARG A 100 -12.47 8.94 -15.57
CA ARG A 100 -12.42 7.87 -14.56
C ARG A 100 -11.05 7.80 -13.87
N VAL A 101 -9.97 8.01 -14.60
CA VAL A 101 -8.63 8.13 -14.01
C VAL A 101 -8.58 9.32 -13.07
N SER A 102 -9.19 10.46 -13.43
CA SER A 102 -9.31 11.61 -12.53
C SER A 102 -10.09 11.29 -11.25
N TYR A 103 -11.17 10.51 -11.35
CA TYR A 103 -11.90 10.05 -10.16
C TYR A 103 -11.06 9.15 -9.25
N LEU A 104 -10.22 8.28 -9.83
CA LEU A 104 -9.28 7.46 -9.04
C LEU A 104 -8.31 8.35 -8.26
N PHE A 105 -7.72 9.37 -8.89
CA PHE A 105 -6.82 10.30 -8.20
C PHE A 105 -7.53 11.09 -7.11
N VAL A 106 -8.74 11.58 -7.37
CA VAL A 106 -9.55 12.29 -6.36
C VAL A 106 -9.89 11.35 -5.20
N SER A 107 -10.29 10.12 -5.48
CA SER A 107 -10.58 9.11 -4.44
C SER A 107 -9.36 8.80 -3.60
N THR A 108 -8.17 8.67 -4.21
CA THR A 108 -6.91 8.46 -3.49
C THR A 108 -6.55 9.63 -2.60
N ALA A 109 -6.72 10.86 -3.10
CA ALA A 109 -6.47 12.07 -2.31
C ALA A 109 -7.45 12.17 -1.11
N LEU A 110 -8.74 11.88 -1.33
CA LEU A 110 -9.74 11.85 -0.26
C LEU A 110 -9.43 10.75 0.76
N ALA A 111 -9.11 9.54 0.30
CA ALA A 111 -8.73 8.43 1.18
C ALA A 111 -7.50 8.79 2.02
N GLY A 112 -6.49 9.46 1.43
CA GLY A 112 -5.33 9.95 2.17
C GLY A 112 -5.70 11.00 3.23
N ALA A 113 -6.60 11.95 2.91
CA ALA A 113 -7.05 12.96 3.86
C ALA A 113 -7.84 12.34 5.02
N PHE A 114 -8.82 11.49 4.73
CA PHE A 114 -9.60 10.79 5.76
C PHE A 114 -8.72 9.83 6.57
N GLY A 115 -7.82 9.09 5.91
CA GLY A 115 -6.87 8.19 6.56
C GLY A 115 -5.94 8.94 7.52
N GLY A 116 -5.48 10.13 7.13
CA GLY A 116 -4.67 10.99 8.00
C GLY A 116 -5.43 11.47 9.25
N ILE A 117 -6.69 11.88 9.09
CA ILE A 117 -7.54 12.29 10.21
C ILE A 117 -7.81 11.09 11.13
N LEU A 118 -8.14 9.94 10.57
CA LEU A 118 -8.40 8.72 11.33
C LEU A 118 -7.14 8.25 12.06
N ALA A 119 -5.99 8.27 11.41
CA ALA A 119 -4.71 7.95 12.03
C ALA A 119 -4.40 8.88 13.20
N TYR A 120 -4.65 10.19 13.05
CA TYR A 120 -4.48 11.15 14.13
C TYR A 120 -5.41 10.86 15.30
N ALA A 121 -6.69 10.59 15.04
CA ALA A 121 -7.67 10.25 16.07
C ALA A 121 -7.27 8.96 16.83
N ILE A 122 -6.76 7.95 16.12
CA ILE A 122 -6.32 6.71 16.74
C ILE A 122 -5.03 6.91 17.55
N LEU A 123 -4.12 7.76 17.09
CA LEU A 123 -2.91 8.10 17.85
C LEU A 123 -3.21 8.83 19.17
N LEU A 124 -4.33 9.56 19.26
CA LEU A 124 -4.79 10.14 20.54
C LEU A 124 -5.24 9.07 21.54
N MET A 125 -5.53 7.86 21.08
CA MET A 125 -5.84 6.69 21.92
C MET A 125 -4.60 5.89 22.29
N ASP A 126 -3.40 6.43 22.07
CA ASP A 126 -2.13 5.76 22.36
C ASP A 126 -2.03 5.41 23.85
N GLY A 127 -1.73 4.16 24.16
CA GLY A 127 -1.66 3.67 25.54
C GLY A 127 -2.92 2.99 26.08
N VAL A 128 -4.03 2.97 25.33
CA VAL A 128 -5.22 2.18 25.69
C VAL A 128 -4.92 0.71 25.35
N ASP A 129 -5.10 -0.20 26.28
CA ASP A 129 -4.84 -1.65 26.16
C ASP A 129 -3.37 -2.04 25.87
N GLY A 130 -2.39 -1.15 26.12
CA GLY A 130 -0.96 -1.48 26.04
C GLY A 130 -0.42 -1.73 24.62
N LEU A 131 -1.19 -1.39 23.58
CA LEU A 131 -0.74 -1.45 22.20
C LEU A 131 -0.40 -0.05 21.69
N ALA A 132 0.70 0.05 20.94
CA ALA A 132 1.08 1.31 20.30
C ALA A 132 0.07 1.73 19.25
N GLY A 133 -0.33 3.01 19.22
CA GLY A 133 -1.39 3.55 18.36
C GLY A 133 -1.22 3.23 16.87
N TRP A 134 0.02 3.11 16.37
CA TRP A 134 0.29 2.77 14.97
C TRP A 134 -0.17 1.34 14.58
N ARG A 135 -0.26 0.41 15.53
CA ARG A 135 -0.77 -0.95 15.29
C ARG A 135 -2.27 -0.94 15.04
N TYR A 136 -3.00 -0.09 15.75
CA TYR A 136 -4.44 0.11 15.51
C TYR A 136 -4.69 0.70 14.11
N VAL A 137 -3.88 1.69 13.70
CA VAL A 137 -3.98 2.28 12.36
C VAL A 137 -3.84 1.21 11.27
N GLN A 138 -2.88 0.32 11.42
CA GLN A 138 -2.63 -0.74 10.44
C GLN A 138 -3.73 -1.79 10.39
N THR A 139 -4.26 -2.21 11.53
CA THR A 139 -5.36 -3.20 11.58
C THR A 139 -6.67 -2.62 11.07
N VAL A 140 -6.96 -1.36 11.35
CA VAL A 140 -8.17 -0.68 10.87
C VAL A 140 -8.10 -0.41 9.37
N SER A 141 -6.94 0.03 8.85
CA SER A 141 -6.75 0.26 7.40
C SER A 141 -6.92 -0.99 6.55
N CYS A 142 -6.78 -2.18 7.15
CA CYS A 142 -7.00 -3.45 6.44
C CYS A 142 -8.45 -3.92 6.48
N GLY A 143 -9.27 -3.39 7.40
CA GLY A 143 -10.66 -3.77 7.56
C GLY A 143 -11.64 -2.97 6.71
N THR A 144 -11.17 -1.94 6.03
CA THR A 144 -11.94 -1.12 5.08
C THR A 144 -11.48 -1.33 3.66
#